data_3d30e30e5559bf4da4a44f5475fae2de
#
_entry.id   3d30e30e5559bf4da4a44f5475fae2de
#
_cell.length_a   1.000
_cell.length_b   1.000
_cell.length_c   1.000
_cell.angle_alpha   90.00
_cell.angle_beta   90.00
_cell.angle_gamma   90.00
#
_symmetry.space_group_name_H-M   'P 1'
#
loop_
_entity.id
_entity.type
_entity.pdbx_description
1 polymer ?
#
loop_
_entity_poly.entity_id
_entity_poly.type
_entity_poly.pdbx_seq_one_letter_code
_entity_poly.pdbx_strand_id
1 'polypeptide(L)'
;ASGLFTKEKDFVDKNFIRELKESYQQAEKNGSLQWKFVGSFDNEWLKENQILDSDGAVREQTLKKAVRVMMDRLIKEEKFIPSQTIWAASFHHNTDNLHFHISLVEKENSRELVKRRKQKVEKSLSPTGMQLRFYRDQGAEFLQPKGKLKQTTLEKMKSAFLNELTRASRKQILEKQTALRDTLVQELQLPQETF
;
A
#
# COMPACT_ATOMS: atom_id res chain seq x y z
N ALA A 1 -16.15 1.32 -2.24
CA ALA A 1 -14.88 0.83 -1.70
C ALA A 1 -14.93 -0.70 -1.70
N SER A 2 -13.86 -1.35 -2.13
CA SER A 2 -13.69 -2.78 -1.89
C SER A 2 -13.57 -3.03 -0.38
N GLY A 3 -13.93 -4.24 0.05
CA GLY A 3 -13.75 -4.62 1.45
C GLY A 3 -12.29 -4.51 1.91
N LEU A 4 -12.08 -4.49 3.22
CA LEU A 4 -10.73 -4.58 3.78
C LEU A 4 -10.12 -5.95 3.47
N PHE A 5 -8.82 -5.97 3.20
CA PHE A 5 -8.00 -7.18 3.07
C PHE A 5 -6.70 -7.06 3.88
N THR A 6 -6.08 -8.18 4.16
CA THR A 6 -4.84 -8.27 4.94
C THR A 6 -3.80 -9.11 4.21
N LYS A 7 -2.72 -9.44 4.89
CA LYS A 7 -1.72 -10.39 4.40
C LYS A 7 -2.35 -11.76 4.09
N GLU A 8 -3.20 -12.26 4.97
CA GLU A 8 -3.75 -13.62 4.93
C GLU A 8 -5.16 -13.70 4.34
N LYS A 9 -5.95 -12.60 4.43
CA LYS A 9 -7.37 -12.59 4.06
C LYS A 9 -7.62 -11.64 2.90
N ASP A 10 -8.32 -12.11 1.87
CA ASP A 10 -8.75 -11.29 0.73
C ASP A 10 -9.97 -10.42 1.06
N PHE A 11 -10.72 -10.83 2.08
CA PHE A 11 -11.85 -10.11 2.61
C PHE A 11 -11.91 -10.26 4.14
N VAL A 12 -12.19 -9.17 4.81
CA VAL A 12 -12.26 -9.09 6.26
C VAL A 12 -13.71 -8.85 6.69
N ASP A 13 -14.26 -9.78 7.46
CA ASP A 13 -15.61 -9.68 8.01
C ASP A 13 -15.69 -8.71 9.22
N LYS A 14 -16.91 -8.44 9.69
CA LYS A 14 -17.16 -7.49 10.79
C LYS A 14 -16.49 -7.90 12.10
N ASN A 15 -16.37 -9.20 12.39
CA ASN A 15 -15.74 -9.68 13.62
C ASN A 15 -14.25 -9.44 13.57
N PHE A 16 -13.62 -9.77 12.46
CA PHE A 16 -12.20 -9.53 12.27
C PHE A 16 -11.85 -8.02 12.23
N ILE A 17 -12.76 -7.16 11.71
CA ILE A 17 -12.58 -5.70 11.79
C ILE A 17 -12.52 -5.24 13.26
N ARG A 18 -13.33 -5.83 14.15
CA ARG A 18 -13.28 -5.52 15.57
C ARG A 18 -11.96 -5.95 16.20
N GLU A 19 -11.50 -7.16 15.90
CA GLU A 19 -10.20 -7.67 16.37
C GLU A 19 -9.03 -6.80 15.87
N LEU A 20 -9.07 -6.37 14.61
CA LEU A 20 -8.10 -5.43 14.06
C LEU A 20 -8.11 -4.11 14.84
N LYS A 21 -9.27 -3.52 15.10
CA LYS A 21 -9.39 -2.27 15.87
C LYS A 21 -8.80 -2.41 17.28
N GLU A 22 -9.11 -3.50 17.97
CA GLU A 22 -8.56 -3.79 19.30
C GLU A 22 -7.03 -3.92 19.24
N SER A 23 -6.51 -4.62 18.23
CA SER A 23 -5.06 -4.77 18.00
C SER A 23 -4.37 -3.43 17.74
N TYR A 24 -4.99 -2.55 16.94
CA TYR A 24 -4.48 -1.20 16.69
C TYR A 24 -4.48 -0.33 17.95
N GLN A 25 -5.57 -0.38 18.74
CA GLN A 25 -5.65 0.33 20.01
C GLN A 25 -4.62 -0.16 21.02
N GLN A 26 -4.37 -1.48 21.06
CA GLN A 26 -3.33 -2.02 21.92
C GLN A 26 -1.94 -1.58 21.49
N ALA A 27 -1.65 -1.61 20.18
CA ALA A 27 -0.39 -1.13 19.62
C ALA A 27 -0.15 0.37 19.95
N GLU A 28 -1.20 1.20 19.88
CA GLU A 28 -1.13 2.60 20.29
C GLU A 28 -0.78 2.75 21.77
N LYS A 29 -1.42 1.97 22.66
CA LYS A 29 -1.09 1.95 24.10
C LYS A 29 0.35 1.52 24.35
N ASN A 30 0.89 0.61 23.53
CA ASN A 30 2.29 0.17 23.60
C ASN A 30 3.26 1.18 22.94
N GLY A 31 2.77 2.36 22.57
CA GLY A 31 3.58 3.45 22.01
C GLY A 31 3.99 3.26 20.57
N SER A 32 3.37 2.33 19.84
CA SER A 32 3.66 2.10 18.43
C SER A 32 3.07 3.17 17.51
N LEU A 33 3.74 3.43 16.41
CA LEU A 33 3.24 4.33 15.37
C LEU A 33 2.25 3.62 14.45
N GLN A 34 1.20 4.32 14.09
CA GLN A 34 0.36 3.95 12.96
C GLN A 34 0.93 4.56 11.68
N TRP A 35 1.36 3.71 10.76
CA TRP A 35 1.81 4.09 9.43
C TRP A 35 0.64 4.08 8.47
N LYS A 36 0.51 5.12 7.67
CA LYS A 36 -0.53 5.24 6.65
C LYS A 36 0.13 5.44 5.29
N PHE A 37 -0.27 4.63 4.32
CA PHE A 37 0.18 4.73 2.94
C PHE A 37 -1.02 4.92 2.02
N VAL A 38 -0.83 5.73 1.01
CA VAL A 38 -1.78 5.93 -0.07
C VAL A 38 -1.04 5.72 -1.38
N GLY A 39 -1.61 4.91 -2.26
CA GLY A 39 -1.15 4.77 -3.63
C GLY A 39 -2.30 5.07 -4.58
N SER A 40 -2.03 5.86 -5.61
CA SER A 40 -2.98 6.16 -6.67
C SER A 40 -2.44 5.70 -8.01
N PHE A 41 -3.32 5.24 -8.89
CA PHE A 41 -3.00 4.79 -10.22
C PHE A 41 -3.51 5.80 -11.24
N ASP A 42 -2.73 5.96 -12.29
CA ASP A 42 -3.22 6.55 -13.52
C ASP A 42 -4.04 5.49 -14.29
N ASN A 43 -5.27 5.83 -14.67
CA ASN A 43 -6.17 4.91 -15.34
C ASN A 43 -5.68 4.55 -16.76
N GLU A 44 -5.02 5.48 -17.45
CA GLU A 44 -4.44 5.21 -18.78
C GLU A 44 -3.29 4.22 -18.64
N TRP A 45 -2.43 4.41 -17.63
CA TRP A 45 -1.36 3.47 -17.33
C TRP A 45 -1.89 2.06 -17.01
N LEU A 46 -3.00 1.95 -16.27
CA LEU A 46 -3.64 0.65 -15.98
C LEU A 46 -4.11 -0.04 -17.26
N LYS A 47 -4.68 0.71 -18.21
CA LYS A 47 -5.12 0.19 -19.51
C LYS A 47 -3.94 -0.27 -20.35
N GLU A 48 -2.93 0.57 -20.52
CA GLU A 48 -1.73 0.29 -21.30
C GLU A 48 -0.99 -0.96 -20.83
N ASN A 49 -0.97 -1.18 -19.52
CA ASN A 49 -0.33 -2.35 -18.90
C ASN A 49 -1.26 -3.56 -18.78
N GLN A 50 -2.46 -3.52 -19.36
CA GLN A 50 -3.44 -4.62 -19.36
C GLN A 50 -3.76 -5.15 -17.94
N ILE A 51 -3.79 -4.24 -16.96
CA ILE A 51 -4.17 -4.56 -15.57
C ILE A 51 -5.70 -4.58 -15.43
N LEU A 52 -6.39 -4.01 -16.41
CA LEU A 52 -7.85 -4.11 -16.54
C LEU A 52 -8.21 -5.43 -17.23
N ASP A 53 -9.37 -5.97 -16.90
CA ASP A 53 -9.98 -7.08 -17.65
C ASP A 53 -10.62 -6.60 -18.96
N SER A 54 -11.29 -7.53 -19.68
CA SER A 54 -11.96 -7.23 -20.96
C SER A 54 -13.05 -6.16 -20.84
N ASP A 55 -13.64 -6.03 -19.66
CA ASP A 55 -14.76 -5.11 -19.38
C ASP A 55 -14.26 -3.78 -18.81
N GLY A 56 -12.94 -3.61 -18.74
CA GLY A 56 -12.30 -2.43 -18.16
C GLY A 56 -12.32 -2.39 -16.62
N ALA A 57 -12.72 -3.48 -15.98
CA ALA A 57 -12.67 -3.60 -14.53
C ALA A 57 -11.26 -4.02 -14.07
N VAL A 58 -10.87 -3.51 -12.92
CA VAL A 58 -9.55 -3.82 -12.35
C VAL A 58 -9.57 -5.22 -11.74
N ARG A 59 -8.56 -6.03 -12.06
CA ARG A 59 -8.37 -7.35 -11.44
C ARG A 59 -7.91 -7.20 -10.00
N GLU A 60 -8.87 -7.12 -9.10
CA GLU A 60 -8.63 -6.85 -7.68
C GLU A 60 -7.66 -7.84 -7.03
N GLN A 61 -7.70 -9.11 -7.42
CA GLN A 61 -6.77 -10.14 -6.91
C GLN A 61 -5.31 -9.85 -7.27
N THR A 62 -5.06 -9.38 -8.50
CA THR A 62 -3.72 -9.00 -8.94
C THR A 62 -3.21 -7.80 -8.13
N LEU A 63 -4.07 -6.83 -7.88
CA LEU A 63 -3.74 -5.67 -7.05
C LEU A 63 -3.47 -6.06 -5.59
N LYS A 64 -4.31 -6.90 -4.99
CA LYS A 64 -4.11 -7.41 -3.62
C LYS A 64 -2.78 -8.12 -3.48
N LYS A 65 -2.43 -8.96 -4.47
CA LYS A 65 -1.14 -9.63 -4.50
C LYS A 65 0.02 -8.65 -4.58
N ALA A 66 -0.06 -7.65 -5.45
CA ALA A 66 0.99 -6.64 -5.58
C ALA A 66 1.16 -5.81 -4.28
N VAL A 67 0.06 -5.47 -3.60
CA VAL A 67 0.12 -4.81 -2.28
C VAL A 67 0.81 -5.72 -1.25
N ARG A 68 0.52 -7.02 -1.23
CA ARG A 68 1.19 -7.95 -0.30
C ARG A 68 2.69 -8.00 -0.54
N VAL A 69 3.12 -8.13 -1.80
CA VAL A 69 4.54 -8.12 -2.17
C VAL A 69 5.22 -6.81 -1.77
N MET A 70 4.54 -5.68 -1.96
CA MET A 70 5.02 -4.37 -1.52
C MET A 70 5.18 -4.29 -0.01
N MET A 71 4.20 -4.79 0.75
CA MET A 71 4.22 -4.77 2.21
C MET A 71 5.28 -5.72 2.78
N ASP A 72 5.46 -6.91 2.20
CA ASP A 72 6.56 -7.80 2.57
C ASP A 72 7.92 -7.14 2.33
N ARG A 73 8.05 -6.37 1.25
CA ARG A 73 9.27 -5.59 0.97
C ARG A 73 9.50 -4.51 2.02
N LEU A 74 8.47 -3.74 2.39
CA LEU A 74 8.55 -2.73 3.46
C LEU A 74 9.00 -3.36 4.78
N ILE A 75 8.35 -4.44 5.21
CA ILE A 75 8.62 -5.13 6.45
C ILE A 75 10.10 -5.57 6.51
N LYS A 76 10.60 -6.12 5.40
CA LYS A 76 12.00 -6.55 5.27
C LYS A 76 12.98 -5.39 5.32
N GLU A 77 12.78 -4.35 4.51
CA GLU A 77 13.72 -3.22 4.39
C GLU A 77 13.82 -2.38 5.67
N GLU A 78 12.70 -2.20 6.35
CA GLU A 78 12.63 -1.45 7.61
C GLU A 78 12.88 -2.32 8.84
N LYS A 79 13.12 -3.62 8.65
CA LYS A 79 13.39 -4.60 9.71
C LYS A 79 12.26 -4.69 10.73
N PHE A 80 11.02 -4.50 10.31
CA PHE A 80 9.88 -4.82 11.14
C PHE A 80 9.84 -6.33 11.43
N ILE A 81 9.42 -6.70 12.62
CA ILE A 81 9.25 -8.12 12.99
C ILE A 81 7.93 -8.62 12.39
N PRO A 82 7.94 -9.56 11.42
CA PRO A 82 6.72 -9.96 10.70
C PRO A 82 5.58 -10.44 11.59
N SER A 83 5.88 -11.19 12.66
CA SER A 83 4.89 -11.70 13.63
C SER A 83 4.31 -10.60 14.54
N GLN A 84 4.98 -9.46 14.64
CA GLN A 84 4.55 -8.30 15.42
C GLN A 84 3.88 -7.22 14.55
N THR A 85 3.89 -7.39 13.23
CA THR A 85 3.38 -6.37 12.31
C THR A 85 1.99 -6.74 11.82
N ILE A 86 1.05 -5.81 11.99
CA ILE A 86 -0.33 -5.93 11.53
C ILE A 86 -0.58 -4.85 10.49
N TRP A 87 -1.18 -5.21 9.36
CA TRP A 87 -1.62 -4.24 8.38
C TRP A 87 -2.94 -4.67 7.72
N ALA A 88 -3.68 -3.67 7.30
CA ALA A 88 -4.88 -3.83 6.49
C ALA A 88 -4.91 -2.79 5.38
N ALA A 89 -5.54 -3.14 4.27
CA ALA A 89 -5.66 -2.27 3.11
C ALA A 89 -7.06 -2.33 2.50
N SER A 90 -7.41 -1.30 1.73
CA SER A 90 -8.64 -1.23 0.94
C SER A 90 -8.41 -0.49 -0.37
N PHE A 91 -9.14 -0.86 -1.42
CA PHE A 91 -9.20 -0.11 -2.67
C PHE A 91 -10.42 0.79 -2.71
N HIS A 92 -10.27 1.95 -3.31
CA HIS A 92 -11.33 2.92 -3.50
C HIS A 92 -11.48 3.25 -4.98
N HIS A 93 -12.73 3.15 -5.47
CA HIS A 93 -13.10 3.37 -6.88
C HIS A 93 -14.02 4.59 -7.05
N ASN A 94 -14.17 5.40 -6.02
CA ASN A 94 -15.13 6.53 -5.98
C ASN A 94 -14.55 7.88 -6.41
N THR A 95 -13.36 7.85 -6.98
CA THR A 95 -12.66 9.02 -7.55
C THR A 95 -12.27 8.72 -9.00
N ASP A 96 -11.85 9.73 -9.73
CA ASP A 96 -11.41 9.60 -11.13
C ASP A 96 -10.29 8.57 -11.30
N ASN A 97 -9.51 8.34 -10.24
CA ASN A 97 -8.41 7.39 -10.25
C ASN A 97 -8.60 6.32 -9.18
N LEU A 98 -8.32 5.06 -9.53
CA LEU A 98 -8.22 3.98 -8.56
C LEU A 98 -7.09 4.30 -7.56
N HIS A 99 -7.40 4.19 -6.27
CA HIS A 99 -6.40 4.36 -5.22
C HIS A 99 -6.60 3.34 -4.10
N PHE A 100 -5.56 3.14 -3.31
CA PHE A 100 -5.60 2.26 -2.15
C PHE A 100 -5.06 2.96 -0.91
N HIS A 101 -5.59 2.57 0.22
CA HIS A 101 -5.11 2.97 1.54
C HIS A 101 -4.60 1.75 2.28
N ILE A 102 -3.47 1.90 2.95
CA ILE A 102 -2.90 0.88 3.83
C ILE A 102 -2.66 1.53 5.19
N SER A 103 -3.02 0.79 6.24
CA SER A 103 -2.64 1.11 7.61
C SER A 103 -1.80 -0.03 8.16
N LEU A 104 -0.70 0.29 8.84
CA LEU A 104 0.21 -0.66 9.46
C LEU A 104 0.55 -0.20 10.88
N VAL A 105 0.62 -1.15 11.81
CA VAL A 105 1.15 -0.96 13.17
C VAL A 105 2.05 -2.14 13.55
N GLU A 106 2.97 -1.91 14.47
CA GLU A 106 3.66 -2.97 15.22
C GLU A 106 2.93 -3.20 16.54
N LYS A 107 2.72 -4.44 16.95
CA LYS A 107 2.11 -4.76 18.27
C LYS A 107 2.90 -4.13 19.42
N GLU A 108 4.21 -4.20 19.32
CA GLU A 108 5.17 -3.56 20.23
C GLU A 108 6.07 -2.61 19.42
N ASN A 109 6.38 -1.46 19.98
CA ASN A 109 7.25 -0.50 19.30
C ASN A 109 8.69 -1.05 19.21
N SER A 110 9.16 -1.29 17.98
CA SER A 110 10.56 -1.67 17.72
C SER A 110 11.43 -0.48 17.30
N ARG A 111 10.84 0.71 17.14
CA ARG A 111 11.52 1.89 16.63
C ARG A 111 12.28 2.63 17.71
N GLU A 112 13.43 3.20 17.33
CA GLU A 112 14.19 4.12 18.16
C GLU A 112 13.30 5.28 18.63
N LEU A 113 13.33 5.59 19.90
CA LEU A 113 12.63 6.74 20.46
C LEU A 113 13.47 8.01 20.22
N VAL A 114 12.85 9.00 19.61
CA VAL A 114 13.47 10.30 19.34
C VAL A 114 12.76 11.40 20.12
N LYS A 115 13.53 12.37 20.59
CA LYS A 115 12.96 13.55 21.24
C LYS A 115 12.23 14.41 20.21
N ARG A 116 11.04 14.81 20.54
CA ARG A 116 10.22 15.75 19.79
C ARG A 116 9.67 16.82 20.71
N ARG A 117 9.29 17.95 20.17
CA ARG A 117 8.60 19.01 20.89
C ARG A 117 7.18 19.17 20.36
N LYS A 118 6.23 19.33 21.28
CA LYS A 118 4.85 19.65 20.88
C LYS A 118 4.83 21.03 20.22
N GLN A 119 3.97 21.17 19.23
CA GLN A 119 3.74 22.47 18.63
C GLN A 119 2.98 23.35 19.62
N LYS A 120 3.53 24.50 19.98
CA LYS A 120 2.82 25.52 20.74
C LYS A 120 1.88 26.28 19.80
N VAL A 121 0.61 26.33 20.14
CA VAL A 121 -0.39 27.09 19.37
C VAL A 121 -0.87 28.24 20.24
N GLU A 122 -0.65 29.44 19.76
CA GLU A 122 -1.22 30.66 20.37
C GLU A 122 -2.43 31.10 19.58
N LYS A 123 -3.53 31.34 20.30
CA LYS A 123 -4.76 31.89 19.75
C LYS A 123 -4.81 33.37 20.11
N SER A 124 -4.94 34.25 19.13
CA SER A 124 -5.16 35.66 19.35
C SER A 124 -6.42 36.12 18.60
N LEU A 125 -7.20 36.99 19.25
CA LEU A 125 -8.33 37.67 18.61
C LEU A 125 -7.81 38.96 17.94
N SER A 126 -8.08 39.09 16.65
CA SER A 126 -7.83 40.33 15.90
C SER A 126 -9.16 40.92 15.43
N PRO A 127 -9.19 42.18 15.00
CA PRO A 127 -10.40 42.81 14.44
C PRO A 127 -10.99 42.05 13.24
N THR A 128 -10.19 41.23 12.57
CA THR A 128 -10.56 40.41 11.40
C THR A 128 -10.92 38.99 11.76
N GLY A 129 -10.91 38.61 13.06
CA GLY A 129 -11.24 37.27 13.54
C GLY A 129 -10.13 36.61 14.36
N MET A 130 -10.32 35.33 14.66
CA MET A 130 -9.35 34.51 15.42
C MET A 130 -8.14 34.16 14.55
N GLN A 131 -6.96 34.52 15.01
CA GLN A 131 -5.69 34.13 14.39
C GLN A 131 -5.02 33.04 15.20
N LEU A 132 -4.49 32.03 14.50
CA LEU A 132 -3.69 30.96 15.09
C LEU A 132 -2.24 31.10 14.66
N ARG A 133 -1.34 31.21 15.63
CA ARG A 133 0.12 31.19 15.42
C ARG A 133 0.67 29.87 15.90
N PHE A 134 1.42 29.21 15.04
CA PHE A 134 2.03 27.91 15.29
C PHE A 134 3.54 28.08 15.50
N TYR A 135 3.99 27.78 16.70
CA TYR A 135 5.43 27.82 17.04
C TYR A 135 5.95 26.37 17.06
N ARG A 136 6.69 26.00 16.03
CA ARG A 136 7.37 24.70 16.01
C ARG A 136 8.48 24.70 17.05
N ASP A 137 8.68 23.54 17.67
CA ASP A 137 9.78 23.27 18.60
C ASP A 137 9.80 24.11 19.89
N GLN A 138 8.72 24.80 20.26
CA GLN A 138 8.60 25.57 21.51
C GLN A 138 7.76 24.87 22.60
N GLY A 139 7.12 23.76 22.31
CA GLY A 139 6.31 23.03 23.28
C GLY A 139 7.11 22.07 24.16
N ALA A 140 6.42 21.38 25.08
CA ALA A 140 7.02 20.37 25.95
C ALA A 140 7.67 19.25 25.13
N GLU A 141 8.85 18.81 25.58
CA GLU A 141 9.54 17.67 24.99
C GLU A 141 8.82 16.36 25.34
N PHE A 142 8.80 15.45 24.41
CA PHE A 142 8.31 14.09 24.60
C PHE A 142 9.10 13.11 23.73
N LEU A 143 9.10 11.85 24.12
CA LEU A 143 9.69 10.78 23.33
C LEU A 143 8.61 10.17 22.44
N GLN A 144 8.96 9.97 21.18
CA GLN A 144 8.12 9.21 20.24
C GLN A 144 8.96 8.31 19.35
N PRO A 145 8.40 7.22 18.82
CA PRO A 145 9.08 6.39 17.85
C PRO A 145 9.47 7.19 16.60
N LYS A 146 10.59 6.83 16.00
CA LYS A 146 11.07 7.45 14.75
C LYS A 146 10.12 7.15 13.61
N GLY A 147 9.36 8.17 13.18
CA GLY A 147 8.27 8.08 12.21
C GLY A 147 8.67 8.39 10.77
N LYS A 148 9.93 8.12 10.36
CA LYS A 148 10.39 8.36 8.99
C LYS A 148 10.97 7.09 8.39
N LEU A 149 10.42 6.67 7.25
CA LEU A 149 10.98 5.61 6.43
C LEU A 149 12.17 6.14 5.61
N LYS A 150 13.08 5.24 5.25
CA LYS A 150 14.16 5.56 4.33
C LYS A 150 13.58 5.78 2.93
N GLN A 151 14.11 6.76 2.20
CA GLN A 151 13.70 7.02 0.81
C GLN A 151 13.91 5.77 -0.07
N THR A 152 15.05 5.09 0.12
CA THR A 152 15.35 3.84 -0.58
C THR A 152 14.34 2.72 -0.32
N THR A 153 13.73 2.69 0.89
CA THR A 153 12.66 1.73 1.20
C THR A 153 11.40 2.02 0.38
N LEU A 154 11.00 3.29 0.28
CA LEU A 154 9.83 3.71 -0.50
C LEU A 154 10.02 3.38 -2.00
N GLU A 155 11.22 3.61 -2.54
CA GLU A 155 11.57 3.26 -3.93
C GLU A 155 11.51 1.75 -4.17
N LYS A 156 12.04 0.95 -3.24
CA LYS A 156 11.98 -0.51 -3.32
C LYS A 156 10.55 -1.06 -3.19
N MET A 157 9.73 -0.45 -2.32
CA MET A 157 8.31 -0.78 -2.22
C MET A 157 7.59 -0.54 -3.55
N LYS A 158 7.76 0.66 -4.12
CA LYS A 158 7.16 1.03 -5.41
C LYS A 158 7.61 0.06 -6.51
N SER A 159 8.90 -0.23 -6.60
CA SER A 159 9.44 -1.17 -7.59
C SER A 159 8.89 -2.58 -7.41
N ALA A 160 8.79 -3.09 -6.18
CA ALA A 160 8.25 -4.40 -5.90
C ALA A 160 6.77 -4.51 -6.30
N PHE A 161 5.98 -3.47 -6.01
CA PHE A 161 4.59 -3.36 -6.41
C PHE A 161 4.42 -3.38 -7.94
N LEU A 162 5.11 -2.49 -8.65
CA LEU A 162 5.03 -2.37 -10.11
C LEU A 162 5.51 -3.65 -10.81
N ASN A 163 6.59 -4.25 -10.33
CA ASN A 163 7.11 -5.50 -10.89
C ASN A 163 6.10 -6.65 -10.75
N GLU A 164 5.41 -6.76 -9.63
CA GLU A 164 4.39 -7.80 -9.46
C GLU A 164 3.17 -7.56 -10.36
N LEU A 165 2.69 -6.31 -10.49
CA LEU A 165 1.62 -5.97 -11.42
C LEU A 165 1.98 -6.30 -12.88
N THR A 166 3.14 -5.86 -13.33
CA THR A 166 3.56 -6.06 -14.73
C THR A 166 3.93 -7.51 -15.02
N ARG A 167 4.35 -8.27 -14.00
CA ARG A 167 4.62 -9.71 -14.16
C ARG A 167 3.36 -10.48 -14.54
N ALA A 168 2.24 -10.19 -13.89
CA ALA A 168 0.97 -10.83 -14.21
C ALA A 168 0.52 -10.51 -15.64
N SER A 169 0.62 -9.25 -16.06
CA SER A 169 0.30 -8.83 -17.42
C SER A 169 1.21 -9.46 -18.47
N ARG A 170 2.52 -9.45 -18.24
CA ARG A 170 3.50 -10.07 -19.15
C ARG A 170 3.26 -11.57 -19.32
N LYS A 171 2.93 -12.28 -18.27
CA LYS A 171 2.61 -13.71 -18.35
C LYS A 171 1.42 -13.96 -19.26
N GLN A 172 0.35 -13.16 -19.15
CA GLN A 172 -0.83 -13.29 -20.02
C GLN A 172 -0.55 -12.95 -21.48
N ILE A 173 0.26 -11.91 -21.73
CA ILE A 173 0.68 -11.54 -23.08
C ILE A 173 1.46 -12.71 -23.69
N LEU A 174 2.39 -13.27 -22.95
CA LEU A 174 3.20 -14.40 -23.42
C LEU A 174 2.35 -15.64 -23.71
N GLU A 175 1.39 -15.98 -22.83
CA GLU A 175 0.46 -17.08 -23.05
C GLU A 175 -0.39 -16.89 -24.32
N LYS A 176 -0.92 -15.67 -24.53
CA LYS A 176 -1.66 -15.35 -25.75
C LYS A 176 -0.80 -15.40 -27.02
N GLN A 177 0.43 -14.91 -26.95
CA GLN A 177 1.37 -14.98 -28.08
C GLN A 177 1.73 -16.43 -28.41
N THR A 178 1.95 -17.28 -27.39
CA THR A 178 2.22 -18.69 -27.59
C THR A 178 1.03 -19.39 -28.23
N ALA A 179 -0.18 -19.18 -27.70
CA ALA A 179 -1.39 -19.77 -28.28
C ALA A 179 -1.61 -19.34 -29.74
N LEU A 180 -1.42 -18.05 -30.04
CA LEU A 180 -1.54 -17.53 -31.39
C LEU A 180 -0.50 -18.16 -32.33
N ARG A 181 0.76 -18.24 -31.89
CA ARG A 181 1.82 -18.91 -32.64
C ARG A 181 1.46 -20.37 -32.94
N ASP A 182 0.99 -21.13 -31.92
CA ASP A 182 0.65 -22.53 -32.07
C ASP A 182 -0.51 -22.73 -33.06
N THR A 183 -1.52 -21.82 -33.03
CA THR A 183 -2.60 -21.80 -34.03
C THR A 183 -2.07 -21.54 -35.44
N LEU A 184 -1.20 -20.54 -35.61
CA LEU A 184 -0.60 -20.22 -36.91
C LEU A 184 0.25 -21.37 -37.47
N VAL A 185 1.03 -22.05 -36.60
CA VAL A 185 1.80 -23.23 -37.00
C VAL A 185 0.89 -24.36 -37.48
N GLN A 186 -0.24 -24.59 -36.80
CA GLN A 186 -1.21 -25.59 -37.17
C GLN A 186 -1.93 -25.25 -38.50
N GLU A 187 -2.40 -24.00 -38.64
CA GLU A 187 -3.12 -23.55 -39.84
C GLU A 187 -2.24 -23.49 -41.09
N LEU A 188 -0.98 -23.07 -40.92
CA LEU A 188 -0.04 -22.95 -42.03
C LEU A 188 0.78 -24.21 -42.28
N GLN A 189 0.62 -25.27 -41.49
CA GLN A 189 1.40 -26.49 -41.53
C GLN A 189 2.93 -26.25 -41.55
N LEU A 190 3.37 -25.21 -40.86
CA LEU A 190 4.79 -24.86 -40.79
C LEU A 190 5.52 -25.77 -39.78
N PRO A 191 6.79 -26.14 -40.07
CA PRO A 191 7.62 -26.88 -39.11
C PRO A 191 7.79 -26.10 -37.81
N GLN A 192 7.71 -26.76 -36.65
CA GLN A 192 7.85 -26.12 -35.33
C GLN A 192 9.21 -25.42 -35.11
N GLU A 193 10.22 -25.80 -35.88
CA GLU A 193 11.60 -25.29 -35.77
C GLU A 193 11.82 -23.93 -36.46
N THR A 194 10.80 -23.36 -37.11
CA THR A 194 10.94 -22.15 -37.93
C THR A 194 10.69 -20.84 -37.14
N PHE A 195 10.47 -20.92 -35.81
CA PHE A 195 10.16 -19.77 -34.97
C PHE A 195 11.04 -19.67 -33.72
#